data_5a65e59c5f9393ada2806bd1d44dc82d
#
_entry.id   5a65e59c5f9393ada2806bd1d44dc82d
#
_cell.length_a   1.000
_cell.length_b   1.000
_cell.length_c   1.000
_cell.angle_alpha   90.00
_cell.angle_beta   90.00
_cell.angle_gamma   90.00
#
_symmetry.space_group_name_H-M   'P 1'
#
loop_
_entity.id
_entity.type
_entity.pdbx_description
1 polymer ?
#
loop_
_entity_poly.entity_id
_entity_poly.type
_entity_poly.pdbx_seq_one_letter_code
_entity_poly.pdbx_strand_id
1 'polypeptide(L)'
;MNEMQLREADKVEIVVLVDNYSDFFLSDSDIVKRLRVIPPTSPLAEPGLSCLVKVYAGSETHTLLFDTGISGKCLLHNAKIFESSKAVLTGEVGANFKEIESVILSHGHFDHAGGLLEFLGQAKKGMPLFLHKEAFVSRRHQLAPEFYIDMPGMDEKELTSAGAELKKIEGASFIASGLVLLSGEVERQTDFEKGMPGMEAWIGDEWIPDPFHDDQGLALNIKGKGLVVLDGCSHAGIINTVKHLQKVSGIGEVHAVLGGFHLAGLNEKLIEPTISEMKAI
;
A
#
# COMPACT_ATOMS: atom_id res chain seq x y z
N MET A 1 28.34 12.73 2.95
CA MET A 1 27.10 12.24 3.61
C MET A 1 27.04 10.77 3.25
N ASN A 2 27.00 9.85 4.22
CA ASN A 2 26.75 8.44 3.89
C ASN A 2 25.37 8.36 3.26
N GLU A 3 25.31 7.93 2.00
CA GLU A 3 24.02 7.58 1.37
C GLU A 3 23.37 6.51 2.23
N MET A 4 22.16 6.78 2.70
CA MET A 4 21.38 5.80 3.45
C MET A 4 21.05 4.65 2.50
N GLN A 5 21.43 3.43 2.86
CA GLN A 5 21.15 2.23 2.07
C GLN A 5 20.01 1.45 2.71
N LEU A 6 19.23 0.75 1.91
CA LEU A 6 18.20 -0.16 2.39
C LEU A 6 18.86 -1.32 3.15
N ARG A 7 18.59 -1.36 4.46
CA ARG A 7 19.13 -2.40 5.34
C ARG A 7 18.44 -3.72 5.11
N GLU A 8 19.15 -4.82 5.37
CA GLU A 8 18.58 -6.16 5.32
C GLU A 8 17.70 -6.44 6.54
N ALA A 9 16.55 -7.04 6.29
CA ALA A 9 15.66 -7.60 7.29
C ALA A 9 15.87 -9.13 7.39
N ASP A 10 15.81 -9.67 8.59
CA ASP A 10 15.85 -11.13 8.80
C ASP A 10 14.51 -11.78 8.42
N LYS A 11 13.41 -11.05 8.64
CA LYS A 11 12.05 -11.51 8.38
C LYS A 11 11.13 -10.33 8.08
N VAL A 12 10.17 -10.55 7.20
CA VAL A 12 9.04 -9.64 6.94
C VAL A 12 7.75 -10.45 7.04
N GLU A 13 6.76 -9.87 7.70
CA GLU A 13 5.39 -10.39 7.75
C GLU A 13 4.42 -9.32 7.26
N ILE A 14 3.56 -9.69 6.31
CA ILE A 14 2.53 -8.81 5.77
C ILE A 14 1.18 -9.46 6.02
N VAL A 15 0.32 -8.78 6.78
CA VAL A 15 -1.06 -9.20 7.03
C VAL A 15 -1.98 -8.32 6.20
N VAL A 16 -2.66 -8.92 5.23
CA VAL A 16 -3.69 -8.21 4.45
C VAL A 16 -4.93 -8.06 5.33
N LEU A 17 -5.23 -6.83 5.71
CA LEU A 17 -6.36 -6.47 6.57
C LEU A 17 -7.61 -6.12 5.76
N VAL A 18 -7.45 -5.46 4.62
CA VAL A 18 -8.53 -5.13 3.68
C VAL A 18 -8.13 -5.58 2.30
N ASP A 19 -9.02 -6.31 1.66
CA ASP A 19 -8.94 -6.74 0.27
C ASP A 19 -10.38 -6.88 -0.26
N ASN A 20 -10.56 -6.81 -1.56
CA ASN A 20 -11.85 -6.99 -2.23
C ASN A 20 -12.34 -8.46 -2.26
N TYR A 21 -11.58 -9.38 -1.69
CA TYR A 21 -11.87 -10.81 -1.72
C TYR A 21 -11.61 -11.49 -0.38
N SER A 22 -12.57 -12.29 0.08
CA SER A 22 -12.45 -13.12 1.29
C SER A 22 -12.99 -14.52 0.99
N ASP A 23 -12.15 -15.55 1.15
CA ASP A 23 -12.49 -16.94 0.86
C ASP A 23 -11.87 -17.90 1.88
N PHE A 24 -12.69 -18.76 2.46
CA PHE A 24 -12.26 -19.77 3.43
C PHE A 24 -11.65 -21.03 2.81
N PHE A 25 -11.88 -21.26 1.51
CA PHE A 25 -11.49 -22.49 0.83
C PHE A 25 -10.13 -22.42 0.13
N LEU A 26 -9.55 -21.23 0.06
CA LEU A 26 -8.21 -21.09 -0.50
C LEU A 26 -7.17 -21.83 0.36
N SER A 27 -6.30 -22.57 -0.31
CA SER A 27 -5.22 -23.30 0.34
C SER A 27 -4.07 -22.38 0.74
N ASP A 28 -3.33 -22.77 1.76
CA ASP A 28 -2.03 -22.19 2.08
C ASP A 28 -1.02 -22.49 0.98
N SER A 29 -0.02 -21.64 0.85
CA SER A 29 1.21 -21.93 0.10
C SER A 29 2.41 -21.82 1.04
N ASP A 30 3.62 -21.98 0.50
CA ASP A 30 4.85 -21.91 1.30
C ASP A 30 5.01 -20.55 1.99
N ILE A 31 4.64 -19.47 1.32
CA ILE A 31 4.80 -18.09 1.80
C ILE A 31 3.48 -17.41 2.19
N VAL A 32 2.32 -17.95 1.80
CA VAL A 32 1.00 -17.37 2.11
C VAL A 32 0.24 -18.28 3.04
N LYS A 33 -0.16 -17.75 4.20
CA LYS A 33 -1.04 -18.41 5.17
C LYS A 33 -2.42 -17.77 5.16
N ARG A 34 -3.45 -18.60 5.08
CA ARG A 34 -4.84 -18.15 5.06
C ARG A 34 -5.41 -18.10 6.48
N LEU A 35 -6.14 -17.03 6.76
CA LEU A 35 -6.84 -16.91 8.04
C LEU A 35 -7.88 -18.03 8.17
N ARG A 36 -7.79 -18.81 9.23
CA ARG A 36 -8.80 -19.81 9.61
C ARG A 36 -9.61 -19.25 10.77
N VAL A 37 -10.87 -18.93 10.51
CA VAL A 37 -11.76 -18.37 11.52
C VAL A 37 -12.87 -19.36 11.90
N ILE A 38 -13.37 -19.21 13.13
CA ILE A 38 -14.50 -20.00 13.61
C ILE A 38 -15.77 -19.14 13.50
N PRO A 39 -16.80 -19.61 12.77
CA PRO A 39 -18.06 -18.89 12.73
C PRO A 39 -18.63 -18.63 14.15
N PRO A 40 -19.35 -17.52 14.37
CA PRO A 40 -19.94 -16.64 13.34
C PRO A 40 -19.04 -15.48 12.91
N THR A 41 -17.82 -15.35 13.44
CA THR A 41 -16.93 -14.25 13.11
C THR A 41 -16.17 -14.54 11.82
N SER A 42 -16.23 -13.63 10.87
CA SER A 42 -15.50 -13.73 9.59
C SER A 42 -14.91 -12.37 9.19
N PRO A 43 -13.80 -12.35 8.45
CA PRO A 43 -13.30 -11.11 7.87
C PRO A 43 -14.32 -10.54 6.87
N LEU A 44 -14.35 -9.23 6.79
CA LEU A 44 -15.09 -8.48 5.77
C LEU A 44 -14.18 -8.27 4.56
N ALA A 45 -14.79 -8.17 3.38
CA ALA A 45 -14.14 -7.76 2.14
C ALA A 45 -14.80 -6.47 1.64
N GLU A 46 -13.98 -5.56 1.10
CA GLU A 46 -14.44 -4.33 0.44
C GLU A 46 -13.40 -3.89 -0.59
N PRO A 47 -13.78 -3.05 -1.58
CA PRO A 47 -12.80 -2.48 -2.49
C PRO A 47 -11.69 -1.74 -1.75
N GLY A 48 -10.46 -1.84 -2.28
CA GLY A 48 -9.29 -1.20 -1.70
C GLY A 48 -8.33 -2.16 -1.03
N LEU A 49 -7.31 -1.62 -0.40
CA LEU A 49 -6.24 -2.38 0.24
C LEU A 49 -5.90 -1.81 1.61
N SER A 50 -5.55 -2.68 2.54
CA SER A 50 -4.79 -2.32 3.74
C SER A 50 -3.93 -3.49 4.19
N CYS A 51 -2.66 -3.20 4.51
CA CYS A 51 -1.71 -4.20 4.97
C CYS A 51 -1.00 -3.75 6.25
N LEU A 52 -0.94 -4.64 7.24
CA LEU A 52 -0.03 -4.47 8.37
C LEU A 52 1.30 -5.11 8.00
N VAL A 53 2.38 -4.32 8.07
CA VAL A 53 3.74 -4.75 7.72
C VAL A 53 4.58 -4.79 8.98
N LYS A 54 5.15 -5.96 9.29
CA LYS A 54 6.11 -6.14 10.38
C LYS A 54 7.47 -6.53 9.82
N VAL A 55 8.49 -5.79 10.24
CA VAL A 55 9.87 -5.96 9.77
C VAL A 55 10.75 -6.27 10.96
N TYR A 56 11.57 -7.31 10.85
CA TYR A 56 12.45 -7.79 11.92
C TYR A 56 13.90 -7.76 11.47
N ALA A 57 14.78 -7.18 12.28
CA ALA A 57 16.22 -7.16 12.05
C ALA A 57 16.97 -7.28 13.38
N GLY A 58 17.53 -8.44 13.70
CA GLY A 58 18.10 -8.75 15.01
C GLY A 58 17.07 -8.64 16.12
N SER A 59 17.28 -7.72 17.05
CA SER A 59 16.34 -7.40 18.14
C SER A 59 15.37 -6.26 17.79
N GLU A 60 15.53 -5.63 16.63
CA GLU A 60 14.73 -4.51 16.17
C GLU A 60 13.48 -5.01 15.45
N THR A 61 12.33 -4.40 15.77
CA THR A 61 11.06 -4.72 15.11
C THR A 61 10.30 -3.43 14.85
N HIS A 62 9.82 -3.26 13.62
CA HIS A 62 8.96 -2.15 13.24
C HIS A 62 7.61 -2.67 12.74
N THR A 63 6.55 -1.96 13.09
CA THR A 63 5.18 -2.27 12.68
C THR A 63 4.57 -1.06 11.99
N LEU A 64 4.17 -1.21 10.74
CA LEU A 64 3.68 -0.15 9.87
C LEU A 64 2.30 -0.54 9.32
N LEU A 65 1.45 0.45 9.08
CA LEU A 65 0.20 0.27 8.36
C LEU A 65 0.35 0.86 6.96
N PHE A 66 0.19 0.04 5.94
CA PHE A 66 0.17 0.46 4.53
C PHE A 66 -1.27 0.49 4.05
N ASP A 67 -1.77 1.65 3.68
CA ASP A 67 -3.15 1.96 3.33
C ASP A 67 -4.18 1.61 4.42
N THR A 68 -5.43 2.06 4.24
CA THR A 68 -6.49 1.91 5.25
C THR A 68 -7.81 1.37 4.69
N GLY A 69 -7.85 0.99 3.40
CA GLY A 69 -9.08 0.55 2.75
C GLY A 69 -10.08 1.67 2.54
N ILE A 70 -11.28 1.31 2.10
CA ILE A 70 -12.37 2.27 1.83
C ILE A 70 -13.10 2.68 3.12
N SER A 71 -13.07 1.86 4.17
CA SER A 71 -13.75 2.17 5.43
C SER A 71 -12.99 1.70 6.68
N GLY A 72 -13.05 2.51 7.72
CA GLY A 72 -12.58 2.10 9.03
C GLY A 72 -13.36 0.92 9.60
N LYS A 73 -14.61 0.71 9.17
CA LYS A 73 -15.42 -0.43 9.60
C LYS A 73 -14.79 -1.77 9.22
N CYS A 74 -14.37 -1.94 7.97
CA CYS A 74 -13.71 -3.15 7.51
C CYS A 74 -12.35 -3.30 8.16
N LEU A 75 -11.50 -2.26 8.09
CA LEU A 75 -10.17 -2.24 8.66
C LEU A 75 -10.15 -2.64 10.14
N LEU A 76 -10.95 -1.96 10.98
CA LEU A 76 -10.97 -2.18 12.43
C LEU A 76 -11.60 -3.52 12.81
N HIS A 77 -12.60 -3.97 12.05
CA HIS A 77 -13.22 -5.29 12.25
C HIS A 77 -12.20 -6.40 11.99
N ASN A 78 -11.52 -6.35 10.83
CA ASN A 78 -10.56 -7.37 10.46
C ASN A 78 -9.33 -7.37 11.38
N ALA A 79 -8.83 -6.20 11.75
CA ALA A 79 -7.73 -6.12 12.72
C ALA A 79 -8.06 -6.78 14.06
N LYS A 80 -9.29 -6.60 14.56
CA LYS A 80 -9.78 -7.27 15.77
C LYS A 80 -9.77 -8.80 15.64
N ILE A 81 -10.14 -9.33 14.47
CA ILE A 81 -10.10 -10.76 14.22
C ILE A 81 -8.66 -11.25 14.29
N PHE A 82 -7.73 -10.59 13.61
CA PHE A 82 -6.31 -10.96 13.64
C PHE A 82 -5.71 -10.81 15.05
N GLU A 83 -6.09 -9.79 15.83
CA GLU A 83 -5.63 -9.63 17.22
C GLU A 83 -6.11 -10.78 18.11
N SER A 84 -7.38 -11.21 17.98
CA SER A 84 -7.99 -12.26 18.79
C SER A 84 -7.61 -13.66 18.32
N SER A 85 -7.19 -13.85 17.08
CA SER A 85 -6.97 -15.15 16.43
C SER A 85 -5.56 -15.71 16.61
N LYS A 86 -4.75 -15.19 17.54
CA LYS A 86 -3.41 -15.76 17.85
C LYS A 86 -3.41 -17.27 18.08
N ALA A 87 -4.53 -17.82 18.54
CA ALA A 87 -4.69 -19.27 18.78
C ALA A 87 -5.12 -20.07 17.55
N VAL A 88 -5.60 -19.42 16.49
CA VAL A 88 -6.15 -20.07 15.28
C VAL A 88 -5.17 -19.95 14.10
N LEU A 89 -4.34 -18.92 14.11
CA LEU A 89 -3.24 -18.79 13.17
C LEU A 89 -2.07 -19.64 13.64
N THR A 90 -1.63 -20.57 12.83
CA THR A 90 -0.44 -21.39 13.08
C THR A 90 0.86 -20.58 13.05
N GLY A 91 0.79 -19.29 13.28
CA GLY A 91 1.89 -18.35 13.27
C GLY A 91 1.65 -17.19 14.22
N GLU A 92 2.71 -16.57 14.65
CA GLU A 92 2.79 -15.51 15.67
C GLU A 92 2.29 -14.13 15.19
N VAL A 93 1.58 -14.05 14.05
CA VAL A 93 1.20 -12.79 13.42
C VAL A 93 -0.13 -12.31 13.97
N GLY A 94 -0.08 -11.39 14.92
CA GLY A 94 -1.24 -10.64 15.40
C GLY A 94 -1.24 -9.21 14.84
N ALA A 95 -2.41 -8.66 14.54
CA ALA A 95 -2.55 -7.26 14.19
C ALA A 95 -2.83 -6.44 15.46
N ASN A 96 -1.78 -5.95 16.12
CA ASN A 96 -1.94 -5.06 17.27
C ASN A 96 -1.75 -3.61 16.82
N PHE A 97 -2.83 -2.87 16.72
CA PHE A 97 -2.80 -1.47 16.29
C PHE A 97 -2.01 -0.53 17.22
N LYS A 98 -1.82 -0.93 18.48
CA LYS A 98 -1.00 -0.15 19.44
C LYS A 98 0.50 -0.22 19.11
N GLU A 99 0.92 -1.22 18.34
CA GLU A 99 2.30 -1.38 17.90
C GLU A 99 2.61 -0.58 16.62
N ILE A 100 1.60 -0.04 15.93
CA ILE A 100 1.81 0.72 14.70
C ILE A 100 2.58 2.01 15.02
N GLU A 101 3.72 2.15 14.36
CA GLU A 101 4.63 3.28 14.50
C GLU A 101 4.32 4.39 13.50
N SER A 102 3.88 4.03 12.31
CA SER A 102 3.52 4.96 11.24
C SER A 102 2.53 4.36 10.25
N VAL A 103 1.84 5.23 9.53
CA VAL A 103 0.99 4.91 8.39
C VAL A 103 1.67 5.38 7.11
N ILE A 104 1.52 4.60 6.04
CA ILE A 104 1.98 4.91 4.70
C ILE A 104 0.77 4.86 3.78
N LEU A 105 0.50 5.91 3.03
CA LEU A 105 -0.49 5.87 1.95
C LEU A 105 0.22 5.65 0.61
N SER A 106 -0.25 4.68 -0.14
CA SER A 106 0.21 4.44 -1.50
C SER A 106 -0.17 5.60 -2.42
N HIS A 107 -1.39 6.11 -2.29
CA HIS A 107 -1.89 7.26 -3.03
C HIS A 107 -3.19 7.81 -2.40
N GLY A 108 -3.73 8.90 -2.95
CA GLY A 108 -4.86 9.63 -2.36
C GLY A 108 -6.25 9.14 -2.75
N HIS A 109 -6.43 7.96 -3.34
CA HIS A 109 -7.76 7.44 -3.64
C HIS A 109 -8.50 6.99 -2.38
N PHE A 110 -9.81 7.17 -2.40
CA PHE A 110 -10.68 6.94 -1.24
C PHE A 110 -10.72 5.48 -0.76
N ASP A 111 -10.49 4.52 -1.65
CA ASP A 111 -10.43 3.08 -1.32
C ASP A 111 -9.09 2.64 -0.71
N HIS A 112 -8.14 3.57 -0.57
CA HIS A 112 -6.88 3.40 0.15
C HIS A 112 -6.78 4.29 1.40
N ALA A 113 -7.47 5.43 1.39
CA ALA A 113 -7.40 6.42 2.46
C ALA A 113 -8.69 6.54 3.30
N GLY A 114 -9.78 5.89 2.88
CA GLY A 114 -11.11 6.09 3.46
C GLY A 114 -11.24 5.66 4.92
N GLY A 115 -10.48 4.66 5.37
CA GLY A 115 -10.46 4.23 6.76
C GLY A 115 -9.55 5.04 7.69
N LEU A 116 -8.85 6.06 7.17
CA LEU A 116 -7.77 6.74 7.88
C LEU A 116 -8.25 7.52 9.11
N LEU A 117 -9.37 8.23 9.03
CA LEU A 117 -9.91 9.00 10.15
C LEU A 117 -10.34 8.12 11.31
N GLU A 118 -11.02 7.02 11.04
CA GLU A 118 -11.42 6.05 12.05
C GLU A 118 -10.21 5.37 12.70
N PHE A 119 -9.18 5.05 11.90
CA PHE A 119 -7.92 4.53 12.41
C PHE A 119 -7.25 5.56 13.35
N LEU A 120 -7.10 6.81 12.92
CA LEU A 120 -6.49 7.88 13.72
C LEU A 120 -7.23 8.14 15.03
N GLY A 121 -8.56 7.94 15.03
CA GLY A 121 -9.36 8.00 16.25
C GLY A 121 -8.99 6.98 17.32
N GLN A 122 -8.31 5.88 16.95
CA GLN A 122 -7.85 4.81 17.86
C GLN A 122 -6.32 4.78 18.02
N ALA A 123 -5.59 5.48 17.16
CA ALA A 123 -4.15 5.55 17.18
C ALA A 123 -3.62 6.54 18.25
N LYS A 124 -2.33 6.45 18.54
CA LYS A 124 -1.64 7.46 19.36
C LYS A 124 -1.64 8.81 18.65
N LYS A 125 -1.78 9.91 19.38
CA LYS A 125 -1.63 11.25 18.83
C LYS A 125 -0.21 11.47 18.32
N GLY A 126 -0.08 12.27 17.24
CA GLY A 126 1.18 12.44 16.54
C GLY A 126 1.59 11.22 15.72
N MET A 127 0.59 10.45 15.19
CA MET A 127 0.85 9.31 14.32
C MET A 127 1.51 9.80 13.02
N PRO A 128 2.76 9.40 12.73
CA PRO A 128 3.41 9.75 11.46
C PRO A 128 2.61 9.15 10.30
N LEU A 129 2.24 10.01 9.35
CA LEU A 129 1.53 9.63 8.13
C LEU A 129 2.37 10.03 6.92
N PHE A 130 3.01 9.04 6.29
CA PHE A 130 3.80 9.22 5.08
C PHE A 130 2.90 9.14 3.86
N LEU A 131 2.93 10.18 3.03
CA LEU A 131 2.15 10.29 1.80
C LEU A 131 2.85 11.23 0.82
N HIS A 132 2.54 11.11 -0.46
CA HIS A 132 3.00 12.10 -1.42
C HIS A 132 2.21 13.42 -1.26
N LYS A 133 2.85 14.56 -1.54
CA LYS A 133 2.19 15.88 -1.42
C LYS A 133 0.92 16.00 -2.27
N GLU A 134 0.88 15.32 -3.43
CA GLU A 134 -0.26 15.36 -4.35
C GLU A 134 -1.36 14.35 -4.02
N ALA A 135 -1.27 13.61 -2.90
CA ALA A 135 -2.36 12.76 -2.44
C ALA A 135 -3.66 13.53 -2.09
N PHE A 136 -3.57 14.84 -1.94
CA PHE A 136 -4.70 15.74 -1.63
C PHE A 136 -5.34 16.40 -2.86
N VAL A 137 -4.86 16.14 -4.07
CA VAL A 137 -5.46 16.74 -5.27
C VAL A 137 -6.88 16.22 -5.48
N SER A 138 -7.77 17.13 -5.95
CA SER A 138 -9.12 16.74 -6.30
C SER A 138 -9.10 15.88 -7.55
N ARG A 139 -9.89 14.80 -7.55
CA ARG A 139 -9.97 13.84 -8.65
C ARG A 139 -11.39 13.62 -9.09
N ARG A 140 -11.57 13.30 -10.36
CA ARG A 140 -12.85 12.87 -10.93
C ARG A 140 -12.63 11.76 -11.97
N HIS A 141 -13.66 10.96 -12.17
CA HIS A 141 -13.66 9.90 -13.18
C HIS A 141 -14.70 10.21 -14.26
N GLN A 142 -14.26 10.23 -15.51
CA GLN A 142 -15.14 10.34 -16.67
C GLN A 142 -15.74 8.96 -17.00
N LEU A 143 -17.04 8.80 -16.75
CA LEU A 143 -17.77 7.56 -17.04
C LEU A 143 -18.37 7.53 -18.45
N ALA A 144 -18.65 8.72 -19.02
CA ALA A 144 -19.15 8.89 -20.37
C ALA A 144 -18.75 10.30 -20.90
N PRO A 145 -18.86 10.60 -22.19
CA PRO A 145 -18.65 11.95 -22.68
C PRO A 145 -19.45 12.98 -21.87
N GLU A 146 -18.77 13.99 -21.34
CA GLU A 146 -19.33 15.07 -20.50
C GLU A 146 -19.99 14.62 -19.17
N PHE A 147 -19.83 13.35 -18.77
CA PHE A 147 -20.34 12.83 -17.51
C PHE A 147 -19.20 12.40 -16.58
N TYR A 148 -19.06 13.15 -15.50
CA TYR A 148 -17.99 12.96 -14.49
C TYR A 148 -18.57 12.66 -13.13
N ILE A 149 -17.85 11.87 -12.35
CA ILE A 149 -18.11 11.65 -10.92
C ILE A 149 -16.88 12.13 -10.14
N ASP A 150 -17.12 13.10 -9.23
CA ASP A 150 -16.09 13.55 -8.32
C ASP A 150 -15.76 12.44 -7.31
N MET A 151 -14.47 12.21 -7.10
CA MET A 151 -13.97 11.22 -6.16
C MET A 151 -13.86 11.86 -4.76
N PRO A 152 -14.24 11.12 -3.69
CA PRO A 152 -13.96 11.58 -2.35
C PRO A 152 -12.46 11.83 -2.15
N GLY A 153 -12.11 12.98 -1.63
CA GLY A 153 -10.73 13.36 -1.33
C GLY A 153 -10.48 13.41 0.17
N MET A 154 -9.22 13.64 0.55
CA MET A 154 -8.79 13.84 1.93
C MET A 154 -8.69 15.36 2.25
N ASP A 155 -8.96 15.72 3.50
CA ASP A 155 -8.69 17.07 4.02
C ASP A 155 -7.50 17.04 4.99
N GLU A 156 -6.48 17.82 4.66
CA GLU A 156 -5.23 17.89 5.45
C GLU A 156 -5.46 18.39 6.89
N LYS A 157 -6.39 19.34 7.06
CA LYS A 157 -6.70 19.90 8.38
C LYS A 157 -7.47 18.90 9.24
N GLU A 158 -8.35 18.13 8.62
CA GLU A 158 -9.12 17.08 9.27
C GLU A 158 -8.18 15.98 9.77
N LEU A 159 -7.26 15.48 8.95
CA LEU A 159 -6.28 14.47 9.33
C LEU A 159 -5.36 14.95 10.47
N THR A 160 -4.87 16.18 10.38
CA THR A 160 -4.03 16.78 11.42
C THR A 160 -4.80 16.93 12.73
N SER A 161 -6.04 17.38 12.67
CA SER A 161 -6.93 17.51 13.84
C SER A 161 -7.26 16.14 14.46
N ALA A 162 -7.37 15.09 13.64
CA ALA A 162 -7.54 13.71 14.11
C ALA A 162 -6.27 13.16 14.80
N GLY A 163 -5.11 13.78 14.61
CA GLY A 163 -3.87 13.44 15.28
C GLY A 163 -2.78 12.87 14.39
N ALA A 164 -2.89 13.03 13.07
CA ALA A 164 -1.81 12.69 12.15
C ALA A 164 -0.68 13.73 12.21
N GLU A 165 0.56 13.27 12.12
CA GLU A 165 1.74 14.07 11.81
C GLU A 165 2.10 13.83 10.33
N LEU A 166 1.72 14.75 9.45
CA LEU A 166 1.90 14.58 8.01
C LEU A 166 3.39 14.64 7.64
N LYS A 167 3.87 13.60 6.97
CA LYS A 167 5.21 13.46 6.40
C LYS A 167 5.09 13.44 4.87
N LYS A 168 5.00 14.63 4.27
CA LYS A 168 4.90 14.77 2.81
C LYS A 168 6.23 14.44 2.16
N ILE A 169 6.23 13.48 1.27
CA ILE A 169 7.40 13.03 0.51
C ILE A 169 7.16 13.20 -0.98
N GLU A 170 8.21 13.37 -1.75
CA GLU A 170 8.18 13.44 -3.22
C GLU A 170 9.09 12.40 -3.83
N GLY A 171 10.28 12.23 -3.29
CA GLY A 171 11.26 11.27 -3.74
C GLY A 171 11.46 10.13 -2.76
N ALA A 172 12.30 9.20 -3.14
CA ALA A 172 12.61 8.03 -2.34
C ALA A 172 13.06 8.39 -0.91
N SER A 173 12.51 7.66 0.06
CA SER A 173 12.72 7.94 1.48
C SER A 173 12.86 6.66 2.29
N PHE A 174 13.83 6.64 3.22
CA PHE A 174 14.03 5.53 4.13
C PHE A 174 13.33 5.79 5.46
N ILE A 175 12.55 4.83 5.94
CA ILE A 175 11.87 4.86 7.23
C ILE A 175 12.18 3.59 8.03
N ALA A 176 11.63 3.45 9.24
CA ALA A 176 11.84 2.26 10.08
C ALA A 176 13.34 1.92 10.20
N SER A 177 14.14 2.88 10.66
CA SER A 177 15.60 2.75 10.80
C SER A 177 16.33 2.33 9.52
N GLY A 178 15.77 2.62 8.34
CA GLY A 178 16.34 2.23 7.04
C GLY A 178 15.97 0.81 6.58
N LEU A 179 15.03 0.15 7.25
CA LEU A 179 14.55 -1.18 6.88
C LEU A 179 13.43 -1.15 5.83
N VAL A 180 12.84 0.02 5.60
CA VAL A 180 11.79 0.23 4.60
C VAL A 180 12.16 1.41 3.72
N LEU A 181 12.07 1.21 2.41
CA LEU A 181 12.26 2.22 1.39
C LEU A 181 10.89 2.56 0.78
N LEU A 182 10.48 3.82 0.85
CA LEU A 182 9.35 4.37 0.09
C LEU A 182 9.86 4.87 -1.25
N SER A 183 9.16 4.56 -2.35
CA SER A 183 9.58 4.98 -3.68
C SER A 183 9.50 6.51 -3.88
N GLY A 184 8.53 7.16 -3.23
CA GLY A 184 8.09 8.47 -3.67
C GLY A 184 7.48 8.39 -5.08
N GLU A 185 7.49 9.47 -5.83
CA GLU A 185 7.03 9.48 -7.22
C GLU A 185 7.77 8.46 -8.07
N VAL A 186 7.03 7.59 -8.76
CA VAL A 186 7.57 6.47 -9.54
C VAL A 186 7.97 6.93 -10.93
N GLU A 187 9.22 6.69 -11.32
CA GLU A 187 9.72 6.96 -12.68
C GLU A 187 9.05 6.02 -13.69
N ARG A 188 8.42 6.60 -14.73
CA ARG A 188 7.77 5.85 -15.81
C ARG A 188 8.78 5.39 -16.85
N GLN A 189 8.99 4.08 -16.97
CA GLN A 189 9.99 3.47 -17.87
C GLN A 189 9.36 2.58 -18.93
N THR A 190 8.16 2.02 -18.65
CA THR A 190 7.49 1.11 -19.60
C THR A 190 6.60 1.85 -20.59
N ASP A 191 6.45 1.30 -21.78
CA ASP A 191 5.59 1.89 -22.81
C ASP A 191 4.11 1.53 -22.67
N PHE A 192 3.77 0.53 -21.84
CA PHE A 192 2.41 0.03 -21.73
C PHE A 192 1.68 0.48 -20.46
N GLU A 193 2.39 0.84 -19.37
CA GLU A 193 1.79 1.32 -18.12
C GLU A 193 1.53 2.84 -18.19
N LYS A 194 0.33 3.23 -18.60
CA LYS A 194 -0.06 4.64 -18.88
C LYS A 194 -1.02 5.25 -17.86
N GLY A 195 -1.16 4.65 -16.70
CA GLY A 195 -2.13 5.08 -15.68
C GLY A 195 -3.54 4.55 -15.98
N MET A 196 -4.55 5.20 -15.39
CA MET A 196 -5.95 4.80 -15.48
C MET A 196 -6.72 5.71 -16.45
N PRO A 197 -7.24 5.18 -17.57
CA PRO A 197 -8.01 6.00 -18.50
C PRO A 197 -9.27 6.60 -17.86
N GLY A 198 -9.58 7.84 -18.22
CA GLY A 198 -10.76 8.55 -17.72
C GLY A 198 -10.61 9.17 -16.34
N MET A 199 -9.50 8.95 -15.64
CA MET A 199 -9.19 9.67 -14.40
C MET A 199 -8.60 11.04 -14.72
N GLU A 200 -9.10 12.06 -14.04
CA GLU A 200 -8.59 13.44 -14.12
C GLU A 200 -8.29 13.97 -12.72
N ALA A 201 -7.26 14.79 -12.64
CA ALA A 201 -6.84 15.51 -11.43
C ALA A 201 -6.89 17.02 -11.66
N TRP A 202 -7.22 17.78 -10.60
CA TRP A 202 -7.20 19.24 -10.62
C TRP A 202 -5.79 19.73 -10.29
N ILE A 203 -5.04 20.12 -11.30
CA ILE A 203 -3.64 20.56 -11.15
C ILE A 203 -3.44 21.84 -11.94
N GLY A 204 -2.84 22.86 -11.33
CA GLY A 204 -2.54 24.13 -12.01
C GLY A 204 -3.77 24.88 -12.50
N ASP A 205 -4.87 24.82 -11.72
CA ASP A 205 -6.16 25.48 -12.00
C ASP A 205 -6.95 24.90 -13.20
N GLU A 206 -6.65 23.65 -13.61
CA GLU A 206 -7.39 22.94 -14.65
C GLU A 206 -7.52 21.44 -14.39
N TRP A 207 -8.52 20.82 -15.00
CA TRP A 207 -8.64 19.35 -15.03
C TRP A 207 -7.76 18.80 -16.14
N ILE A 208 -6.81 17.94 -15.77
CA ILE A 208 -5.94 17.25 -16.72
C ILE A 208 -6.05 15.73 -16.49
N PRO A 209 -5.70 14.88 -17.49
CA PRO A 209 -5.53 13.45 -17.22
C PRO A 209 -4.63 13.24 -16.01
N ASP A 210 -5.09 12.43 -15.05
CA ASP A 210 -4.36 12.24 -13.78
C ASP A 210 -2.97 11.64 -14.05
N PRO A 211 -1.89 12.34 -13.70
CA PRO A 211 -0.54 11.83 -13.86
C PRO A 211 -0.17 10.80 -12.79
N PHE A 212 -0.94 10.70 -11.69
CA PHE A 212 -0.67 9.82 -10.55
C PHE A 212 0.76 10.00 -10.01
N HIS A 213 1.20 11.23 -9.78
CA HIS A 213 2.51 11.51 -9.18
C HIS A 213 2.58 11.00 -7.74
N ASP A 214 1.44 10.89 -7.08
CA ASP A 214 1.33 10.42 -5.69
C ASP A 214 1.37 8.91 -5.54
N ASP A 215 1.26 8.15 -6.63
CA ASP A 215 1.29 6.69 -6.59
C ASP A 215 2.70 6.19 -6.23
N GLN A 216 2.81 5.52 -5.08
CA GLN A 216 4.06 5.06 -4.52
C GLN A 216 3.95 3.67 -3.91
N GLY A 217 5.01 2.91 -4.06
CA GLY A 217 5.20 1.62 -3.40
C GLY A 217 6.27 1.67 -2.32
N LEU A 218 6.43 0.57 -1.60
CA LEU A 218 7.55 0.38 -0.68
C LEU A 218 8.33 -0.89 -0.99
N ALA A 219 9.60 -0.91 -0.59
CA ALA A 219 10.45 -2.07 -0.66
C ALA A 219 11.08 -2.40 0.69
N LEU A 220 11.24 -3.70 0.95
CA LEU A 220 11.96 -4.29 2.06
C LEU A 220 13.00 -5.25 1.49
N ASN A 221 14.20 -5.29 2.05
CA ASN A 221 15.25 -6.19 1.59
C ASN A 221 15.37 -7.39 2.53
N ILE A 222 14.96 -8.56 2.10
CA ILE A 222 15.12 -9.78 2.91
C ILE A 222 16.51 -10.38 2.68
N LYS A 223 17.22 -10.59 3.75
CA LYS A 223 18.57 -11.17 3.76
C LYS A 223 18.67 -12.43 2.92
N GLY A 224 19.54 -12.38 1.90
CA GLY A 224 19.79 -13.49 0.98
C GLY A 224 18.65 -13.83 0.03
N LYS A 225 17.62 -12.93 -0.10
CA LYS A 225 16.48 -13.16 -0.99
C LYS A 225 16.16 -11.99 -1.92
N GLY A 226 16.56 -10.76 -1.54
CA GLY A 226 16.25 -9.56 -2.31
C GLY A 226 14.99 -8.83 -1.86
N LEU A 227 14.42 -8.03 -2.76
CA LEU A 227 13.33 -7.12 -2.45
C LEU A 227 11.97 -7.84 -2.30
N VAL A 228 11.24 -7.44 -1.28
CA VAL A 228 9.79 -7.59 -1.21
C VAL A 228 9.20 -6.22 -1.50
N VAL A 229 8.40 -6.12 -2.57
CA VAL A 229 7.74 -4.90 -2.99
C VAL A 229 6.26 -4.97 -2.61
N LEU A 230 5.75 -3.93 -1.95
CA LEU A 230 4.34 -3.75 -1.67
C LEU A 230 3.88 -2.43 -2.30
N ASP A 231 2.83 -2.52 -3.10
CA ASP A 231 2.25 -1.39 -3.81
C ASP A 231 0.73 -1.32 -3.58
N GLY A 232 0.11 -0.17 -3.84
CA GLY A 232 -1.33 0.00 -3.80
C GLY A 232 -1.99 -0.49 -5.09
N CYS A 233 -2.67 0.42 -5.77
CA CYS A 233 -3.27 0.16 -7.09
C CYS A 233 -2.26 0.10 -8.25
N SER A 234 -1.04 0.58 -8.04
CA SER A 234 0.01 0.66 -9.07
C SER A 234 -0.43 1.46 -10.30
N HIS A 235 -1.01 2.64 -10.10
CA HIS A 235 -1.39 3.52 -11.23
C HIS A 235 -0.18 4.03 -11.99
N ALA A 236 0.98 4.11 -11.33
CA ALA A 236 2.26 4.36 -12.01
C ALA A 236 2.71 3.17 -12.87
N GLY A 237 2.17 1.98 -12.60
CA GLY A 237 2.54 0.71 -13.20
C GLY A 237 3.42 -0.11 -12.27
N ILE A 238 3.03 -1.37 -12.03
CA ILE A 238 3.77 -2.24 -11.10
C ILE A 238 5.19 -2.55 -11.60
N ILE A 239 5.40 -2.66 -12.91
CA ILE A 239 6.74 -2.86 -13.46
C ILE A 239 7.58 -1.61 -13.30
N ASN A 240 6.99 -0.42 -13.52
CA ASN A 240 7.65 0.85 -13.24
C ASN A 240 8.04 0.97 -11.76
N THR A 241 7.13 0.62 -10.84
CA THR A 241 7.38 0.66 -9.39
C THR A 241 8.53 -0.28 -9.00
N VAL A 242 8.52 -1.53 -9.48
CA VAL A 242 9.58 -2.49 -9.19
C VAL A 242 10.93 -2.00 -9.73
N LYS A 243 11.00 -1.59 -11.01
CA LYS A 243 12.24 -1.08 -11.62
C LYS A 243 12.76 0.17 -10.92
N HIS A 244 11.84 1.07 -10.51
CA HIS A 244 12.21 2.26 -9.75
C HIS A 244 12.82 1.90 -8.40
N LEU A 245 12.19 1.00 -7.63
CA LEU A 245 12.69 0.54 -6.34
C LEU A 245 14.02 -0.23 -6.46
N GLN A 246 14.21 -1.05 -7.51
CA GLN A 246 15.50 -1.68 -7.80
C GLN A 246 16.60 -0.62 -8.05
N LYS A 247 16.30 0.39 -8.86
CA LYS A 247 17.22 1.48 -9.18
C LYS A 247 17.62 2.27 -7.94
N VAL A 248 16.65 2.64 -7.11
CA VAL A 248 16.90 3.48 -5.92
C VAL A 248 17.59 2.70 -4.80
N SER A 249 17.23 1.44 -4.59
CA SER A 249 17.86 0.59 -3.57
C SER A 249 19.22 0.07 -3.98
N GLY A 250 19.51 0.01 -5.29
CA GLY A 250 20.68 -0.68 -5.85
C GLY A 250 20.62 -2.20 -5.77
N ILE A 251 19.42 -2.79 -5.45
CA ILE A 251 19.21 -4.23 -5.29
C ILE A 251 18.40 -4.73 -6.48
N GLY A 252 19.02 -5.60 -7.29
CA GLY A 252 18.40 -6.12 -8.50
C GLY A 252 17.47 -7.31 -8.28
N GLU A 253 17.68 -8.10 -7.23
CA GLU A 253 16.91 -9.32 -6.96
C GLU A 253 15.56 -8.98 -6.31
N VAL A 254 14.46 -9.55 -6.83
CA VAL A 254 13.11 -9.39 -6.30
C VAL A 254 12.59 -10.74 -5.83
N HIS A 255 12.23 -10.83 -4.56
CA HIS A 255 11.72 -12.06 -3.95
C HIS A 255 10.20 -12.19 -4.06
N ALA A 256 9.47 -11.09 -3.89
CA ALA A 256 8.01 -11.07 -3.97
C ALA A 256 7.49 -9.67 -4.30
N VAL A 257 6.34 -9.63 -4.95
CA VAL A 257 5.59 -8.40 -5.26
C VAL A 257 4.14 -8.60 -4.84
N LEU A 258 3.61 -7.68 -4.04
CA LEU A 258 2.23 -7.69 -3.54
C LEU A 258 1.55 -6.35 -3.87
N GLY A 259 0.24 -6.37 -4.11
CA GLY A 259 -0.55 -5.15 -4.32
C GLY A 259 -1.78 -5.35 -5.17
N GLY A 260 -2.46 -4.25 -5.47
CA GLY A 260 -3.69 -4.23 -6.23
C GLY A 260 -3.52 -4.28 -7.75
N PHE A 261 -2.41 -3.86 -8.31
CA PHE A 261 -1.95 -3.85 -9.71
C PHE A 261 -2.95 -3.39 -10.79
N HIS A 262 -4.20 -3.22 -10.48
CA HIS A 262 -5.26 -2.73 -11.38
C HIS A 262 -5.32 -3.43 -12.75
N LEU A 263 -5.11 -4.75 -12.80
CA LEU A 263 -5.02 -5.54 -14.03
C LEU A 263 -6.36 -6.14 -14.48
N ALA A 264 -7.47 -5.81 -13.83
CA ALA A 264 -8.81 -6.30 -14.20
C ALA A 264 -9.57 -5.30 -15.08
N GLY A 265 -10.64 -5.78 -15.73
CA GLY A 265 -11.54 -4.95 -16.51
C GLY A 265 -10.85 -4.26 -17.70
N LEU A 266 -10.90 -2.93 -17.75
CA LEU A 266 -10.31 -2.17 -18.88
C LEU A 266 -8.79 -2.37 -19.06
N ASN A 267 -8.11 -2.87 -18.04
CA ASN A 267 -6.66 -3.07 -18.02
C ASN A 267 -6.22 -4.50 -18.28
N GLU A 268 -7.11 -5.44 -18.57
CA GLU A 268 -6.75 -6.84 -18.89
C GLU A 268 -5.71 -6.99 -20.00
N LYS A 269 -5.66 -6.04 -20.93
CA LYS A 269 -4.63 -5.99 -21.98
C LYS A 269 -3.21 -5.81 -21.43
N LEU A 270 -3.05 -5.37 -20.18
CA LEU A 270 -1.77 -5.18 -19.50
C LEU A 270 -1.26 -6.48 -18.85
N ILE A 271 -2.09 -7.52 -18.72
CA ILE A 271 -1.73 -8.76 -18.01
C ILE A 271 -0.53 -9.44 -18.68
N GLU A 272 -0.60 -9.70 -19.97
CA GLU A 272 0.48 -10.41 -20.70
C GLU A 272 1.81 -9.65 -20.69
N PRO A 273 1.87 -8.34 -21.01
CA PRO A 273 3.12 -7.59 -20.90
C PRO A 273 3.64 -7.53 -19.46
N THR A 274 2.77 -7.39 -18.47
CA THR A 274 3.19 -7.41 -17.05
C THR A 274 3.80 -8.77 -16.67
N ILE A 275 3.17 -9.88 -17.04
CA ILE A 275 3.72 -11.24 -16.82
C ILE A 275 5.08 -11.40 -17.49
N SER A 276 5.22 -10.91 -18.72
CA SER A 276 6.48 -10.99 -19.47
C SER A 276 7.61 -10.23 -18.78
N GLU A 277 7.34 -9.01 -18.33
CA GLU A 277 8.33 -8.20 -17.60
C GLU A 277 8.66 -8.79 -16.22
N MET A 278 7.65 -9.28 -15.48
CA MET A 278 7.88 -9.94 -14.18
C MET A 278 8.74 -11.19 -14.27
N LYS A 279 8.68 -11.93 -15.37
CA LYS A 279 9.56 -13.09 -15.61
C LYS A 279 11.00 -12.70 -15.94
N ALA A 280 11.23 -11.48 -16.34
CA ALA A 280 12.55 -10.95 -16.70
C ALA A 280 13.24 -10.26 -15.51
N ILE A 281 12.49 -9.92 -14.47
CA ILE A 281 12.96 -9.37 -13.19
C ILE A 281 13.39 -10.52 -12.26
#